data_8d06d6e0fcbb27b5921c227441a84ff4
#
_entry.id   8d06d6e0fcbb27b5921c227441a84ff4
#
_cell.length_a   1.000
_cell.length_b   1.000
_cell.length_c   1.000
_cell.angle_alpha   90.00
_cell.angle_beta   90.00
_cell.angle_gamma   90.00
#
_symmetry.space_group_name_H-M   'P 1'
#
loop_
_entity.id
_entity.type
_entity.pdbx_description
1 polymer ?
#
loop_
_entity_poly.entity_id
_entity_poly.type
_entity_poly.pdbx_seq_one_letter_code
_entity_poly.pdbx_strand_id
1 'polypeptide(L)'
;DLVPEEPPARLHGDLWNGNVLWGHDGRVWLVDPAAHGGHRETDLAMLALFGLPHLARVTAAYAEASPLADGWQDRVGLHQLHPLLVHACLFGGGYAARAAEAAAPYA
;
A
#
# COMPACT_ATOMS: atom_id res chain seq x y z
N ASP A 1 -2.50 20.27 -3.91
CA ASP A 1 -2.79 18.85 -4.22
C ASP A 1 -2.14 17.94 -3.21
N LEU A 2 -2.90 16.94 -2.74
CA LEU A 2 -2.40 15.99 -1.76
C LEU A 2 -1.47 14.93 -2.39
N VAL A 3 -1.67 14.63 -3.67
CA VAL A 3 -0.95 13.56 -4.37
C VAL A 3 -0.23 14.14 -5.58
N PRO A 4 1.10 13.94 -5.70
CA PRO A 4 1.83 14.41 -6.86
C PRO A 4 1.39 13.66 -8.12
N GLU A 5 1.38 14.36 -9.24
CA GLU A 5 1.10 13.74 -10.53
C GLU A 5 2.29 12.88 -10.97
N GLU A 6 1.98 11.67 -11.36
CA GLU A 6 2.93 10.76 -12.02
C GLU A 6 2.18 9.92 -13.05
N PRO A 7 2.89 9.36 -14.05
CA PRO A 7 2.27 8.43 -14.98
C PRO A 7 1.68 7.23 -14.23
N PRO A 8 0.52 6.71 -14.67
CA PRO A 8 -0.05 5.50 -14.05
C PRO A 8 0.93 4.34 -14.09
N ALA A 9 1.04 3.64 -12.97
CA ALA A 9 1.81 2.42 -12.84
C ALA A 9 0.88 1.21 -12.90
N ARG A 10 1.43 0.05 -13.24
CA ARG A 10 0.72 -1.21 -13.08
C ARG A 10 0.78 -1.60 -11.61
N LEU A 11 -0.37 -1.64 -10.96
CA LEU A 11 -0.48 -2.04 -9.57
C LEU A 11 -0.80 -3.52 -9.46
N HIS A 12 -0.32 -4.15 -8.39
CA HIS A 12 -0.81 -5.45 -7.94
C HIS A 12 -2.28 -5.34 -7.52
N GLY A 13 -2.61 -4.30 -6.79
CA GLY A 13 -3.99 -3.95 -6.43
C GLY A 13 -4.51 -4.60 -5.16
N ASP A 14 -3.84 -5.63 -4.66
CA ASP A 14 -4.17 -6.31 -3.40
C ASP A 14 -2.88 -6.80 -2.72
N LEU A 15 -1.91 -5.90 -2.62
CA LEU A 15 -0.56 -6.22 -2.18
C LEU A 15 -0.45 -6.14 -0.65
N TRP A 16 -0.77 -7.23 0.01
CA TRP A 16 -0.60 -7.39 1.46
C TRP A 16 0.19 -8.66 1.75
N ASN A 17 0.59 -8.85 3.00
CA ASN A 17 1.46 -9.95 3.40
C ASN A 17 0.97 -11.34 2.94
N GLY A 18 -0.35 -11.57 2.93
CA GLY A 18 -0.92 -12.85 2.49
C GLY A 18 -0.71 -13.15 1.01
N ASN A 19 -0.42 -12.15 0.19
CA ASN A 19 -0.15 -12.28 -1.25
C ASN A 19 1.34 -12.15 -1.59
N VAL A 20 2.20 -12.22 -0.59
CA VAL A 20 3.66 -12.19 -0.74
C VAL A 20 4.22 -13.51 -0.22
N LEU A 21 4.81 -14.31 -1.11
CA LEU A 21 5.38 -15.62 -0.77
C LEU A 21 6.90 -15.55 -0.80
N TRP A 22 7.51 -15.97 0.30
CA TRP A 22 8.96 -16.03 0.43
C TRP A 22 9.42 -17.43 0.04
N GLY A 23 10.04 -17.54 -1.14
CA GLY A 23 10.48 -18.84 -1.65
C GLY A 23 11.77 -19.34 -0.98
N HIS A 24 11.93 -20.66 -0.94
CA HIS A 24 13.17 -21.29 -0.44
C HIS A 24 14.39 -21.00 -1.32
N ASP A 25 14.17 -20.59 -2.55
CA ASP A 25 15.22 -20.23 -3.51
C ASP A 25 15.71 -18.79 -3.37
N GLY A 26 15.27 -18.07 -2.35
CA GLY A 26 15.60 -16.67 -2.11
C GLY A 26 14.79 -15.68 -2.95
N ARG A 27 13.80 -16.16 -3.70
CA ARG A 27 12.91 -15.30 -4.49
C ARG A 27 11.65 -14.98 -3.72
N VAL A 28 11.06 -13.83 -4.06
CA VAL A 28 9.77 -13.41 -3.54
C VAL A 28 8.74 -13.50 -4.67
N TRP A 29 7.60 -14.10 -4.38
CA TRP A 29 6.53 -14.29 -5.35
C TRP A 29 5.32 -13.46 -4.92
N LEU A 30 4.81 -12.64 -5.85
CA LEU A 30 3.58 -11.90 -5.67
C LEU A 30 2.45 -12.69 -6.34
N VAL A 31 1.37 -12.94 -5.60
CA VAL A 31 0.26 -13.79 -6.05
C VAL A 31 -1.07 -13.08 -5.89
N ASP A 32 -2.12 -13.62 -6.51
CA ASP A 32 -3.51 -13.14 -6.43
C ASP A 32 -3.68 -11.64 -6.68
N PRO A 33 -3.19 -11.10 -7.81
CA PRO A 33 -3.32 -9.69 -8.10
C PRO A 33 -4.77 -9.29 -8.45
N ALA A 34 -5.12 -8.06 -8.08
CA ALA A 34 -6.28 -7.34 -8.62
C ALA A 34 -5.77 -6.20 -9.51
N ALA A 35 -5.03 -6.56 -10.55
CA ALA A 35 -4.21 -5.65 -11.33
C ALA A 35 -5.00 -4.53 -12.00
N HIS A 36 -4.50 -3.31 -11.88
CA HIS A 36 -5.04 -2.12 -12.54
C HIS A 36 -3.98 -1.04 -12.65
N GLY A 37 -4.26 0.01 -13.42
CA GLY A 37 -3.42 1.19 -13.47
C GLY A 37 -3.74 2.15 -12.34
N GLY A 38 -2.71 2.74 -11.74
CA GLY A 38 -2.92 3.68 -10.65
C GLY A 38 -1.63 4.25 -10.09
N HIS A 39 -1.71 4.87 -8.93
CA HIS A 39 -0.57 5.45 -8.27
C HIS A 39 0.21 4.38 -7.51
N ARG A 40 1.51 4.28 -7.79
CA ARG A 40 2.38 3.23 -7.21
C ARG A 40 2.46 3.25 -5.68
N GLU A 41 2.27 4.42 -5.06
CA GLU A 41 2.26 4.53 -3.59
C GLU A 41 1.13 3.73 -2.96
N THR A 42 0.06 3.44 -3.70
CA THR A 42 -1.06 2.64 -3.21
C THR A 42 -0.65 1.21 -2.82
N ASP A 43 0.15 0.54 -3.66
CA ASP A 43 0.66 -0.80 -3.34
C ASP A 43 1.58 -0.77 -2.11
N LEU A 44 2.45 0.22 -2.02
CA LEU A 44 3.36 0.37 -0.87
C LEU A 44 2.58 0.65 0.42
N ALA A 45 1.54 1.46 0.34
CA ALA A 45 0.67 1.75 1.48
C ALA A 45 -0.09 0.51 1.97
N MET A 46 -0.53 -0.35 1.04
CA MET A 46 -1.19 -1.61 1.38
C MET A 46 -0.23 -2.55 2.12
N LEU A 47 1.04 -2.65 1.70
CA LEU A 47 2.04 -3.43 2.43
C LEU A 47 2.20 -2.96 3.87
N ALA A 48 2.17 -1.65 4.09
CA ALA A 48 2.29 -1.06 5.44
C ALA A 48 1.04 -1.28 6.29
N LEU A 49 -0.14 -1.41 5.68
CA LEU A 49 -1.42 -1.48 6.40
C LEU A 49 -1.53 -2.72 7.29
N PHE A 50 -1.17 -3.88 6.77
CA PHE A 50 -1.23 -5.14 7.49
C PHE A 50 0.14 -5.64 7.92
N GLY A 51 1.19 -4.88 7.62
CA GLY A 51 2.56 -5.25 7.92
C GLY A 51 3.16 -6.25 6.93
N LEU A 52 4.46 -6.32 6.93
CA LEU A 52 5.24 -7.24 6.10
C LEU A 52 6.60 -7.46 6.77
N PRO A 53 7.11 -8.71 6.82
CA PRO A 53 8.49 -8.93 7.24
C PRO A 53 9.45 -8.10 6.38
N HIS A 54 10.39 -7.43 7.01
CA HIS A 54 11.39 -6.59 6.34
C HIS A 54 10.80 -5.40 5.56
N LEU A 55 9.64 -4.87 5.96
CA LEU A 55 8.95 -3.79 5.24
C LEU A 55 9.87 -2.59 4.97
N ALA A 56 10.61 -2.15 5.98
CA ALA A 56 11.51 -1.00 5.84
C ALA A 56 12.58 -1.24 4.76
N ARG A 57 13.14 -2.45 4.71
CA ARG A 57 14.14 -2.83 3.71
C ARG A 57 13.53 -2.92 2.31
N VAL A 58 12.32 -3.47 2.20
CA VAL A 58 11.59 -3.57 0.92
C VAL A 58 11.29 -2.17 0.38
N THR A 59 10.80 -1.28 1.22
CA THR A 59 10.47 0.09 0.84
C THR A 59 11.72 0.88 0.44
N ALA A 60 12.82 0.72 1.18
CA ALA A 60 14.08 1.36 0.85
C ALA A 60 14.63 0.88 -0.50
N ALA A 61 14.58 -0.42 -0.76
CA ALA A 61 15.03 -0.99 -2.02
C ALA A 61 14.17 -0.50 -3.21
N TYR A 62 12.86 -0.38 -2.99
CA TYR A 62 11.97 0.20 -4.01
C TYR A 62 12.36 1.64 -4.33
N ALA A 63 12.56 2.46 -3.31
CA ALA A 63 12.93 3.87 -3.48
C ALA A 63 14.30 4.05 -4.14
N GLU A 64 15.24 3.13 -3.91
CA GLU A 64 16.53 3.11 -4.62
C GLU A 64 16.35 2.83 -6.11
N ALA A 65 15.50 1.86 -6.45
CA ALA A 65 15.26 1.47 -7.84
C ALA A 65 14.41 2.48 -8.61
N SER A 66 13.45 3.09 -7.94
CA SER A 66 12.51 4.04 -8.51
C SER A 66 12.16 5.11 -7.47
N PRO A 67 12.91 6.22 -7.43
CA PRO A 67 12.74 7.24 -6.39
C PRO A 67 11.30 7.70 -6.24
N LEU A 68 10.83 7.73 -5.00
CA LEU A 68 9.50 8.19 -4.65
C LEU A 68 9.49 9.72 -4.48
N ALA A 69 8.36 10.34 -4.78
CA ALA A 69 8.21 11.78 -4.62
C ALA A 69 8.36 12.17 -3.15
N ASP A 70 8.91 13.36 -2.91
CA ASP A 70 9.10 13.88 -1.55
C ASP A 70 7.79 13.84 -0.76
N GLY A 71 7.88 13.47 0.51
CA GLY A 71 6.72 13.41 1.40
C GLY A 71 5.85 12.16 1.21
N TRP A 72 6.29 11.14 0.51
CA TRP A 72 5.50 9.93 0.30
C TRP A 72 5.11 9.25 1.62
N GLN A 73 5.94 9.32 2.64
CA GLN A 73 5.63 8.77 3.96
C GLN A 73 4.39 9.41 4.57
N ASP A 74 4.21 10.71 4.35
CA ASP A 74 3.05 11.45 4.85
C ASP A 74 1.76 11.11 4.10
N ARG A 75 1.86 10.48 2.93
CA ARG A 75 0.73 10.07 2.11
C ARG A 75 0.30 8.61 2.31
N VAL A 76 1.05 7.84 3.10
CA VAL A 76 0.73 6.41 3.32
C VAL A 76 -0.70 6.25 3.85
N GLY A 77 -1.10 7.02 4.85
CA GLY A 77 -2.46 6.97 5.40
C GLY A 77 -3.53 7.32 4.37
N LEU A 78 -3.25 8.29 3.50
CA LEU A 78 -4.17 8.66 2.42
C LEU A 78 -4.44 7.49 1.48
N HIS A 79 -3.40 6.80 1.05
CA HIS A 79 -3.53 5.65 0.15
C HIS A 79 -4.13 4.41 0.84
N GLN A 80 -4.14 4.36 2.16
CA GLN A 80 -4.77 3.29 2.92
C GLN A 80 -6.29 3.45 3.08
N LEU A 81 -6.84 4.63 2.77
CA LEU A 81 -8.26 4.90 2.97
C LEU A 81 -9.17 3.94 2.20
N HIS A 82 -8.91 3.73 0.93
CA HIS A 82 -9.73 2.83 0.11
C HIS A 82 -9.74 1.40 0.66
N PRO A 83 -8.61 0.74 0.91
CA PRO A 83 -8.63 -0.61 1.47
C PRO A 83 -9.27 -0.66 2.87
N LEU A 84 -9.09 0.36 3.71
CA LEU A 84 -9.75 0.41 5.01
C LEU A 84 -11.26 0.51 4.89
N LEU A 85 -11.76 1.34 3.96
CA LEU A 85 -13.20 1.47 3.70
C LEU A 85 -13.79 0.19 3.13
N VAL A 86 -13.08 -0.49 2.22
CA VAL A 86 -13.50 -1.79 1.70
C VAL A 86 -13.62 -2.81 2.83
N HIS A 87 -12.64 -2.88 3.71
CA HIS A 87 -12.67 -3.79 4.86
C HIS A 87 -13.79 -3.43 5.83
N ALA A 88 -14.07 -2.14 6.05
CA ALA A 88 -15.20 -1.70 6.87
C ALA A 88 -16.54 -2.17 6.29
N CYS A 89 -16.72 -2.09 4.97
CA CYS A 89 -17.93 -2.56 4.29
C CYS A 89 -18.08 -4.09 4.34
N LEU A 90 -16.97 -4.83 4.19
CA LEU A 90 -17.01 -6.29 4.12
C LEU A 90 -17.04 -6.96 5.49
N PHE A 91 -16.34 -6.42 6.47
CA PHE A 91 -16.08 -7.07 7.75
C PHE A 91 -16.59 -6.28 8.95
N GLY A 92 -16.87 -4.99 8.82
CA GLY A 92 -17.27 -4.13 9.94
C GLY A 92 -16.15 -3.98 10.97
N GLY A 93 -16.50 -4.09 12.27
CA GLY A 93 -15.55 -4.02 13.37
C GLY A 93 -14.84 -2.67 13.48
N GLY A 94 -13.54 -2.70 13.78
CA GLY A 94 -12.72 -1.49 13.98
C GLY A 94 -12.25 -0.80 12.70
N TYR A 95 -12.56 -1.32 11.52
CA TYR A 95 -12.04 -0.77 10.27
C TYR A 95 -12.59 0.62 9.96
N ALA A 96 -13.84 0.89 10.30
CA ALA A 96 -14.44 2.22 10.13
C ALA A 96 -13.70 3.28 10.95
N ALA A 97 -13.39 2.96 12.21
CA ALA A 97 -12.62 3.84 13.08
C ALA A 97 -11.20 4.07 12.56
N ARG A 98 -10.55 3.01 12.07
CA ARG A 98 -9.21 3.11 11.46
C ARG A 98 -9.22 3.99 10.21
N ALA A 99 -10.27 3.87 9.39
CA ALA A 99 -10.43 4.72 8.21
C ALA A 99 -10.58 6.19 8.60
N ALA A 100 -11.37 6.50 9.61
CA ALA A 100 -11.55 7.84 10.13
C ALA A 100 -10.23 8.42 10.67
N GLU A 101 -9.47 7.65 11.41
CA GLU A 101 -8.15 8.06 11.91
C GLU A 101 -7.17 8.33 10.77
N ALA A 102 -7.16 7.47 9.75
CA ALA A 102 -6.29 7.64 8.59
C ALA A 102 -6.66 8.88 7.77
N ALA A 103 -7.95 9.24 7.71
CA ALA A 103 -8.43 10.39 6.96
C ALA A 103 -8.17 11.72 7.67
N ALA A 104 -8.13 11.74 9.00
CA ALA A 104 -8.08 12.95 9.79
C ALA A 104 -6.97 13.94 9.40
N PRO A 105 -5.71 13.50 9.11
CA PRO A 105 -4.65 14.43 8.72
C PRO A 105 -4.89 15.17 7.40
N TYR A 106 -5.81 14.69 6.56
CA TYR A 106 -6.07 15.22 5.21
C TYR A 106 -7.39 15.99 5.13
N ALA A 107 -8.13 16.03 6.23
CA ALA A 107 -9.42 16.72 6.27
C ALA A 107 -9.29 18.23 6.36
#